data_69c9afc2c4aab75692c30288980f4578
#
_entry.id   69c9afc2c4aab75692c30288980f4578
#
_cell.length_a   1.000
_cell.length_b   1.000
_cell.length_c   1.000
_cell.angle_alpha   90.00
_cell.angle_beta   90.00
_cell.angle_gamma   90.00
#
_symmetry.space_group_name_H-M   'P 1'
#
loop_
_entity.id
_entity.type
_entity.pdbx_description
1 polymer ?
#
loop_
_entity_poly.entity_id
_entity_poly.type
_entity_poly.pdbx_seq_one_letter_code
_entity_poly.pdbx_strand_id
1 'polypeptide(L)'
;MEESNDSCCSPQRPESYSDTTRQEFSTAALLSSTNFVTIPAGEFLMGTDDPFYPTDGEGPSRSIWVDEFKISKFSVSNSEFAEFIEATGYVTEAETYGWSYVFNGFIDEAMSSKQLAGIASSAPWWLAIEGAYWFRPFGNSRSIETLLDHPVVHVTHTDALEFCRWSGYKLPTEAQWEKASRGGLNGKLFPWGDELLEGKQQNTNVWQGEFPQLNTKEDGFFGTAPVNSFRPNNFGLHNTVGNVWEWTNDFWSARWHIPNTDETRKNPTG
;
A
#
# COMPACT_ATOMS: atom_id res chain seq x y z
N MET A 1 -1.40 -12.04 31.05
CA MET A 1 -0.53 -11.02 30.44
C MET A 1 -1.04 -10.90 29.03
N GLU A 2 -1.86 -9.89 28.80
CA GLU A 2 -2.37 -9.56 27.46
C GLU A 2 -1.21 -8.94 26.69
N GLU A 3 -0.79 -9.62 25.62
CA GLU A 3 0.16 -9.05 24.67
C GLU A 3 -0.56 -7.91 23.95
N SER A 4 -0.08 -6.69 24.14
CA SER A 4 -0.53 -5.53 23.39
C SER A 4 -0.11 -5.72 21.93
N ASN A 5 -1.09 -5.87 21.06
CA ASN A 5 -0.91 -6.01 19.61
C ASN A 5 -0.71 -4.60 19.02
N ASP A 6 0.39 -3.95 19.40
CA ASP A 6 0.77 -2.65 18.87
C ASP A 6 1.46 -2.83 17.51
N SER A 7 0.66 -2.90 16.44
CA SER A 7 1.15 -2.72 15.07
C SER A 7 1.70 -1.29 14.92
N CYS A 8 2.97 -1.19 14.59
CA CYS A 8 3.81 0.01 14.79
C CYS A 8 3.37 1.27 14.02
N CYS A 9 2.55 1.23 12.97
CA CYS A 9 2.37 2.41 12.11
C CYS A 9 0.97 2.64 11.54
N SER A 10 0.00 1.75 11.74
CA SER A 10 -1.32 1.90 11.11
C SER A 10 -2.44 1.96 12.14
N PRO A 11 -3.19 3.07 12.23
CA PRO A 11 -4.35 3.15 13.12
C PRO A 11 -5.48 2.24 12.60
N GLN A 12 -6.03 1.40 13.49
CA GLN A 12 -7.13 0.49 13.18
C GLN A 12 -8.49 1.14 13.47
N ARG A 13 -9.47 0.90 12.61
CA ARG A 13 -10.88 1.24 12.85
C ARG A 13 -11.58 0.12 13.64
N PRO A 14 -12.56 0.44 14.50
CA PRO A 14 -13.40 -0.60 15.12
C PRO A 14 -14.23 -1.32 14.06
N GLU A 15 -14.32 -2.64 14.18
CA GLU A 15 -15.15 -3.48 13.31
C GLU A 15 -16.65 -3.25 13.59
N SER A 16 -17.37 -2.71 12.60
CA SER A 16 -18.82 -2.84 12.52
C SER A 16 -19.26 -2.84 11.07
N TYR A 17 -19.49 -4.01 10.48
CA TYR A 17 -19.98 -4.12 9.11
C TYR A 17 -21.23 -4.99 9.00
N SER A 18 -22.27 -4.48 8.36
CA SER A 18 -23.44 -5.23 7.91
C SER A 18 -23.38 -5.42 6.39
N ASP A 19 -23.42 -6.65 5.97
CA ASP A 19 -23.42 -7.14 4.59
C ASP A 19 -24.54 -6.48 3.77
N THR A 20 -24.20 -5.63 2.80
CA THR A 20 -25.14 -5.05 1.85
C THR A 20 -24.94 -5.65 0.48
N THR A 21 -26.02 -6.24 -0.03
CA THR A 21 -26.30 -6.85 -1.33
C THR A 21 -25.36 -6.49 -2.48
N ARG A 22 -24.67 -7.53 -2.98
CA ARG A 22 -23.80 -7.52 -4.16
C ARG A 22 -24.60 -7.24 -5.43
N GLN A 23 -24.26 -6.14 -6.12
CA GLN A 23 -24.61 -5.95 -7.52
C GLN A 23 -23.53 -6.57 -8.41
N GLU A 24 -23.95 -7.38 -9.40
CA GLU A 24 -23.04 -7.87 -10.45
C GLU A 24 -22.76 -6.73 -11.43
N PHE A 25 -21.49 -6.32 -11.51
CA PHE A 25 -21.06 -5.29 -12.45
C PHE A 25 -20.75 -5.87 -13.83
N SER A 26 -21.25 -5.22 -14.86
CA SER A 26 -21.01 -5.55 -16.27
C SER A 26 -19.64 -5.03 -16.70
N THR A 27 -18.84 -5.94 -17.23
CA THR A 27 -17.56 -5.79 -17.97
C THR A 27 -16.77 -4.50 -17.82
N ALA A 28 -15.65 -4.65 -17.11
CA ALA A 28 -14.58 -3.68 -16.94
C ALA A 28 -14.13 -2.99 -18.22
N ALA A 29 -13.99 -1.68 -18.17
CA ALA A 29 -13.07 -0.97 -19.05
C ALA A 29 -11.67 -1.56 -18.82
N LEU A 30 -11.04 -2.06 -19.89
CA LEU A 30 -9.72 -2.68 -19.85
C LEU A 30 -8.70 -1.58 -19.48
N LEU A 31 -8.34 -1.51 -18.21
CA LEU A 31 -7.14 -0.81 -17.78
C LEU A 31 -5.99 -1.29 -18.69
N SER A 32 -5.19 -0.39 -19.18
CA SER A 32 -4.23 -0.68 -20.26
C SER A 32 -3.35 -1.89 -19.93
N SER A 33 -3.46 -2.94 -20.74
CA SER A 33 -2.64 -4.17 -20.61
C SER A 33 -1.13 -3.89 -20.68
N THR A 34 -0.71 -2.70 -21.12
CA THR A 34 0.68 -2.28 -21.20
C THR A 34 1.29 -1.97 -19.83
N ASN A 35 0.46 -1.78 -18.80
CA ASN A 35 0.92 -1.50 -17.44
C ASN A 35 1.28 -2.76 -16.65
N PHE A 36 1.09 -3.95 -17.22
CA PHE A 36 1.44 -5.20 -16.56
C PHE A 36 2.76 -5.77 -17.05
N VAL A 37 3.47 -6.41 -16.13
CA VAL A 37 4.67 -7.23 -16.42
C VAL A 37 4.44 -8.67 -15.98
N THR A 38 5.09 -9.59 -16.68
CA THR A 38 5.11 -11.00 -16.31
C THR A 38 6.28 -11.27 -15.38
N ILE A 39 5.99 -11.81 -14.20
CA ILE A 39 6.99 -12.30 -13.25
C ILE A 39 7.16 -13.80 -13.50
N PRO A 40 8.36 -14.26 -13.81
CA PRO A 40 8.58 -15.67 -14.16
C PRO A 40 8.35 -16.58 -12.94
N ALA A 41 7.89 -17.81 -13.22
CA ALA A 41 7.84 -18.86 -12.20
C ALA A 41 9.25 -19.15 -11.65
N GLY A 42 9.32 -19.53 -10.39
CA GLY A 42 10.58 -19.94 -9.78
C GLY A 42 10.67 -19.67 -8.29
N GLU A 43 11.73 -20.15 -7.71
CA GLU A 43 12.06 -19.91 -6.30
C GLU A 43 12.62 -18.50 -6.09
N PHE A 44 12.35 -17.95 -4.91
CA PHE A 44 13.01 -16.76 -4.38
C PHE A 44 13.13 -16.88 -2.86
N LEU A 45 14.01 -16.08 -2.28
CA LEU A 45 14.19 -16.01 -0.84
C LEU A 45 13.25 -14.93 -0.29
N MET A 46 12.16 -15.35 0.38
CA MET A 46 11.18 -14.47 1.05
C MET A 46 11.60 -14.22 2.49
N GLY A 47 11.40 -12.99 2.97
CA GLY A 47 11.79 -12.57 4.31
C GLY A 47 13.28 -12.29 4.46
N THR A 48 13.71 -12.16 5.72
CA THR A 48 15.11 -11.87 6.09
C THR A 48 15.54 -12.65 7.32
N ASP A 49 16.84 -12.97 7.42
CA ASP A 49 17.44 -13.55 8.64
C ASP A 49 18.00 -12.46 9.57
N ASP A 50 17.97 -11.19 9.14
CA ASP A 50 18.38 -10.03 9.93
C ASP A 50 17.20 -9.02 10.02
N PRO A 51 16.15 -9.36 10.77
CA PRO A 51 14.93 -8.54 10.85
C PRO A 51 15.17 -7.27 11.65
N PHE A 52 14.69 -6.14 11.16
CA PHE A 52 14.70 -4.88 11.88
C PHE A 52 13.61 -4.84 12.97
N TYR A 53 12.42 -5.38 12.63
CA TYR A 53 11.29 -5.56 13.55
C TYR A 53 10.93 -7.05 13.66
N PRO A 54 11.58 -7.82 14.53
CA PRO A 54 11.37 -9.27 14.63
C PRO A 54 9.92 -9.68 14.94
N THR A 55 9.16 -8.80 15.60
CA THR A 55 7.75 -9.03 15.94
C THR A 55 6.81 -8.88 14.75
N ASP A 56 7.26 -8.24 13.68
CA ASP A 56 6.43 -7.93 12.50
C ASP A 56 6.47 -9.04 11.44
N GLY A 57 7.12 -10.17 11.74
CA GLY A 57 7.14 -11.33 10.84
C GLY A 57 8.07 -11.18 9.64
N GLU A 58 9.06 -10.28 9.70
CA GLU A 58 10.04 -10.06 8.63
C GLU A 58 10.90 -11.30 8.33
N GLY A 59 11.02 -12.20 9.28
CA GLY A 59 11.85 -13.41 9.21
C GLY A 59 11.22 -14.63 9.86
N PRO A 60 11.91 -15.77 9.80
CA PRO A 60 13.18 -16.03 9.11
C PRO A 60 13.04 -16.11 7.59
N SER A 61 14.14 -15.95 6.86
CA SER A 61 14.14 -16.12 5.42
C SER A 61 13.82 -17.55 4.99
N ARG A 62 13.10 -17.73 3.86
CA ARG A 62 12.68 -19.01 3.33
C ARG A 62 12.69 -19.04 1.81
N SER A 63 13.10 -20.16 1.22
CA SER A 63 12.88 -20.42 -0.20
C SER A 63 11.41 -20.72 -0.46
N ILE A 64 10.78 -19.89 -1.27
CA ILE A 64 9.37 -19.97 -1.66
C ILE A 64 9.30 -20.07 -3.19
N TRP A 65 8.52 -21.03 -3.67
CA TRP A 65 8.18 -21.15 -5.09
C TRP A 65 6.91 -20.34 -5.37
N VAL A 66 6.93 -19.51 -6.41
CA VAL A 66 5.75 -18.83 -6.95
C VAL A 66 5.66 -19.12 -8.44
N ASP A 67 4.49 -19.56 -8.89
CA ASP A 67 4.20 -19.78 -10.32
C ASP A 67 4.24 -18.45 -11.07
N GLU A 68 4.30 -18.50 -12.41
CA GLU A 68 4.28 -17.32 -13.27
C GLU A 68 2.97 -16.53 -13.05
N PHE A 69 3.08 -15.22 -12.91
CA PHE A 69 1.93 -14.32 -12.78
C PHE A 69 2.21 -12.97 -13.45
N LYS A 70 1.15 -12.20 -13.63
CA LYS A 70 1.24 -10.81 -14.08
C LYS A 70 0.92 -9.88 -12.92
N ILE A 71 1.66 -8.78 -12.83
CA ILE A 71 1.44 -7.74 -11.83
C ILE A 71 1.52 -6.36 -12.49
N SER A 72 0.77 -5.39 -11.97
CA SER A 72 0.90 -4.00 -12.41
C SER A 72 2.29 -3.46 -12.08
N LYS A 73 2.83 -2.64 -12.97
CA LYS A 73 4.08 -1.90 -12.74
C LYS A 73 3.95 -0.83 -11.66
N PHE A 74 2.72 -0.38 -11.42
CA PHE A 74 2.40 0.76 -10.59
C PHE A 74 1.30 0.40 -9.60
N SER A 75 1.30 1.05 -8.44
CA SER A 75 0.11 1.11 -7.60
C SER A 75 -1.05 1.78 -8.35
N VAL A 76 -2.29 1.49 -7.96
CA VAL A 76 -3.49 2.09 -8.59
C VAL A 76 -3.47 3.60 -8.39
N SER A 77 -3.55 4.35 -9.49
CA SER A 77 -3.57 5.81 -9.47
C SER A 77 -4.95 6.36 -9.13
N ASN A 78 -4.99 7.63 -8.72
CA ASN A 78 -6.26 8.34 -8.50
C ASN A 78 -7.11 8.39 -9.77
N SER A 79 -6.50 8.52 -10.96
CA SER A 79 -7.26 8.50 -12.21
C SER A 79 -7.90 7.13 -12.50
N GLU A 80 -7.18 6.02 -12.28
CA GLU A 80 -7.74 4.67 -12.46
C GLU A 80 -8.84 4.38 -11.43
N PHE A 81 -8.68 4.83 -10.20
CA PHE A 81 -9.72 4.68 -9.17
C PHE A 81 -10.95 5.54 -9.48
N ALA A 82 -10.77 6.75 -10.03
CA ALA A 82 -11.88 7.60 -10.47
C ALA A 82 -12.71 6.93 -11.58
N GLU A 83 -12.07 6.25 -12.55
CA GLU A 83 -12.78 5.46 -13.58
C GLU A 83 -13.66 4.37 -12.96
N PHE A 84 -13.15 3.68 -11.93
CA PHE A 84 -13.93 2.69 -11.18
C PHE A 84 -15.15 3.31 -10.51
N ILE A 85 -14.98 4.42 -9.80
CA ILE A 85 -16.07 5.11 -9.12
C ILE A 85 -17.10 5.64 -10.13
N GLU A 86 -16.66 6.23 -11.24
CA GLU A 86 -17.55 6.71 -12.30
C GLU A 86 -18.38 5.56 -12.93
N ALA A 87 -17.73 4.43 -13.16
CA ALA A 87 -18.38 3.27 -13.81
C ALA A 87 -19.38 2.56 -12.89
N THR A 88 -19.16 2.58 -11.58
CA THR A 88 -19.91 1.73 -10.63
C THR A 88 -20.81 2.51 -9.68
N GLY A 89 -20.52 3.77 -9.42
CA GLY A 89 -21.13 4.54 -8.36
C GLY A 89 -20.77 4.02 -6.95
N TYR A 90 -19.66 3.27 -6.82
CA TYR A 90 -19.23 2.72 -5.55
C TYR A 90 -18.91 3.84 -4.54
N VAL A 91 -19.33 3.64 -3.29
CA VAL A 91 -19.05 4.55 -2.17
C VAL A 91 -18.06 3.87 -1.25
N THR A 92 -16.89 4.49 -1.04
CA THR A 92 -15.83 3.91 -0.21
C THR A 92 -16.19 3.89 1.28
N GLU A 93 -15.50 3.05 2.04
CA GLU A 93 -15.70 3.03 3.50
C GLU A 93 -15.36 4.39 4.14
N ALA A 94 -14.34 5.10 3.67
CA ALA A 94 -14.00 6.43 4.16
C ALA A 94 -15.13 7.44 3.93
N GLU A 95 -15.82 7.38 2.78
CA GLU A 95 -17.00 8.18 2.50
C GLU A 95 -18.17 7.80 3.40
N THR A 96 -18.39 6.50 3.62
CA THR A 96 -19.44 5.98 4.50
C THR A 96 -19.24 6.41 5.95
N TYR A 97 -18.01 6.34 6.46
CA TYR A 97 -17.67 6.79 7.81
C TYR A 97 -17.62 8.31 7.94
N GLY A 98 -17.46 9.03 6.84
CA GLY A 98 -17.38 10.48 6.79
C GLY A 98 -16.03 11.06 7.23
N TRP A 99 -14.99 10.22 7.45
CA TRP A 99 -13.64 10.65 7.83
C TRP A 99 -12.58 9.64 7.47
N SER A 100 -11.32 10.08 7.44
CA SER A 100 -10.16 9.21 7.35
C SER A 100 -8.95 9.83 8.07
N TYR A 101 -7.89 9.02 8.24
CA TYR A 101 -6.65 9.51 8.85
C TYR A 101 -5.81 10.29 7.84
N VAL A 102 -5.41 11.50 8.24
CA VAL A 102 -4.54 12.39 7.47
C VAL A 102 -3.30 12.71 8.29
N PHE A 103 -2.13 12.70 7.66
CA PHE A 103 -0.89 13.10 8.32
C PHE A 103 -0.97 14.58 8.73
N ASN A 104 -0.57 14.90 9.96
CA ASN A 104 -0.70 16.24 10.54
C ASN A 104 0.03 17.33 9.75
N GLY A 105 1.12 16.98 9.05
CA GLY A 105 1.87 17.92 8.21
C GLY A 105 1.10 18.46 6.99
N PHE A 106 -0.05 17.87 6.64
CA PHE A 106 -0.95 18.39 5.60
C PHE A 106 -2.05 19.30 6.12
N ILE A 107 -2.20 19.41 7.45
CA ILE A 107 -3.34 20.07 8.10
C ILE A 107 -2.85 21.37 8.72
N ASP A 108 -3.44 22.50 8.29
CA ASP A 108 -3.23 23.78 8.92
C ASP A 108 -4.11 23.96 10.18
N GLU A 109 -3.81 24.96 11.02
CA GLU A 109 -4.53 25.21 12.27
C GLU A 109 -6.01 25.53 12.03
N ALA A 110 -6.37 26.16 10.91
CA ALA A 110 -7.74 26.52 10.59
C ALA A 110 -8.57 25.29 10.21
N MET A 111 -7.95 24.30 9.56
CA MET A 111 -8.57 23.00 9.25
C MET A 111 -8.70 22.15 10.49
N SER A 112 -7.63 22.06 11.28
CA SER A 112 -7.59 21.26 12.51
C SER A 112 -8.73 21.64 13.47
N SER A 113 -9.02 22.92 13.65
CA SER A 113 -10.05 23.39 14.59
C SER A 113 -11.49 23.05 14.17
N LYS A 114 -11.75 22.73 12.89
CA LYS A 114 -13.11 22.55 12.34
C LYS A 114 -13.43 21.13 11.92
N GLN A 115 -12.43 20.34 11.59
CA GLN A 115 -12.60 19.03 10.94
C GLN A 115 -11.94 17.88 11.73
N LEU A 116 -11.35 18.17 12.88
CA LEU A 116 -10.68 17.14 13.69
C LEU A 116 -11.73 16.30 14.43
N ALA A 117 -11.92 15.05 14.00
CA ALA A 117 -12.74 14.06 14.68
C ALA A 117 -11.97 13.28 15.76
N GLY A 118 -10.65 13.19 15.66
CA GLY A 118 -9.82 12.46 16.64
C GLY A 118 -8.34 12.41 16.26
N ILE A 119 -7.57 11.80 17.14
CA ILE A 119 -6.11 11.59 16.95
C ILE A 119 -5.82 10.13 17.24
N ALA A 120 -5.01 9.47 16.40
CA ALA A 120 -4.60 8.10 16.63
C ALA A 120 -3.71 8.02 17.90
N SER A 121 -4.11 7.22 18.89
CA SER A 121 -3.45 7.20 20.21
C SER A 121 -2.01 6.69 20.18
N SER A 122 -1.72 5.70 19.34
CA SER A 122 -0.39 5.11 19.15
C SER A 122 0.47 5.84 18.13
N ALA A 123 -0.14 6.72 17.33
CA ALA A 123 0.54 7.42 16.23
C ALA A 123 -0.03 8.86 16.11
N PRO A 124 0.32 9.79 17.02
CA PRO A 124 -0.34 11.09 17.14
C PRO A 124 -0.14 12.03 15.95
N TRP A 125 0.69 11.68 15.02
CA TRP A 125 0.83 12.36 13.73
C TRP A 125 -0.29 12.02 12.73
N TRP A 126 -1.14 11.03 13.02
CA TRP A 126 -2.34 10.72 12.25
C TRP A 126 -3.58 11.34 12.89
N LEU A 127 -4.19 12.28 12.16
CA LEU A 127 -5.39 12.98 12.57
C LEU A 127 -6.60 12.40 11.83
N ALA A 128 -7.66 12.03 12.55
CA ALA A 128 -8.95 11.69 11.95
C ALA A 128 -9.61 12.98 11.47
N ILE A 129 -9.71 13.18 10.17
CA ILE A 129 -10.23 14.42 9.54
C ILE A 129 -11.57 14.12 8.87
N GLU A 130 -12.60 14.86 9.29
CA GLU A 130 -13.91 14.81 8.65
C GLU A 130 -13.85 15.26 7.19
N GLY A 131 -14.53 14.51 6.31
CA GLY A 131 -14.55 14.74 4.87
C GLY A 131 -13.28 14.33 4.14
N ALA A 132 -12.33 13.65 4.82
CA ALA A 132 -11.17 13.03 4.16
C ALA A 132 -11.55 11.67 3.58
N TYR A 133 -11.32 11.47 2.27
CA TYR A 133 -11.53 10.24 1.53
C TYR A 133 -10.71 10.28 0.22
N TRP A 134 -10.77 9.27 -0.63
CA TRP A 134 -9.94 9.13 -1.82
C TRP A 134 -9.92 10.37 -2.72
N PHE A 135 -11.08 11.05 -2.94
CA PHE A 135 -11.17 12.24 -3.79
C PHE A 135 -10.75 13.54 -3.07
N ARG A 136 -10.78 13.55 -1.75
CA ARG A 136 -10.38 14.68 -0.88
C ARG A 136 -9.39 14.23 0.18
N PRO A 137 -8.16 13.87 -0.22
CA PRO A 137 -7.22 13.20 0.67
C PRO A 137 -6.76 14.05 1.87
N PHE A 138 -7.03 15.34 1.84
CA PHE A 138 -6.70 16.26 2.95
C PHE A 138 -7.97 16.89 3.59
N GLY A 139 -9.14 16.25 3.43
CA GLY A 139 -10.43 16.79 3.87
C GLY A 139 -11.01 17.79 2.86
N ASN A 140 -11.90 18.69 3.32
CA ASN A 140 -12.73 19.51 2.44
C ASN A 140 -11.99 20.57 1.61
N SER A 141 -10.69 20.78 1.79
CA SER A 141 -9.96 21.91 1.22
C SER A 141 -9.30 21.65 -0.14
N ARG A 142 -9.03 20.38 -0.50
CA ARG A 142 -8.31 20.04 -1.73
C ARG A 142 -8.84 18.73 -2.32
N SER A 143 -9.07 18.72 -3.63
CA SER A 143 -9.37 17.51 -4.40
C SER A 143 -8.09 16.91 -5.02
N ILE A 144 -8.24 15.73 -5.62
CA ILE A 144 -7.14 15.01 -6.31
C ILE A 144 -6.78 15.60 -7.67
N GLU A 145 -7.36 16.71 -8.11
CA GLU A 145 -7.17 17.25 -9.48
C GLU A 145 -5.71 17.47 -9.88
N THR A 146 -4.84 17.75 -8.91
CA THR A 146 -3.40 17.88 -9.13
C THR A 146 -2.61 16.61 -8.79
N LEU A 147 -3.30 15.51 -8.46
CA LEU A 147 -2.74 14.25 -7.99
C LEU A 147 -3.26 13.05 -8.78
N LEU A 148 -3.72 13.24 -10.01
CA LEU A 148 -4.36 12.19 -10.81
C LEU A 148 -3.42 10.99 -11.08
N ASP A 149 -2.13 11.24 -11.22
CA ASP A 149 -1.07 10.26 -11.42
C ASP A 149 -0.42 9.77 -10.10
N HIS A 150 -0.90 10.23 -8.94
CA HIS A 150 -0.48 9.73 -7.64
C HIS A 150 -1.29 8.49 -7.23
N PRO A 151 -0.77 7.63 -6.34
CA PRO A 151 -1.52 6.48 -5.85
C PRO A 151 -2.77 6.91 -5.10
N VAL A 152 -3.85 6.16 -5.27
CA VAL A 152 -5.06 6.37 -4.48
C VAL A 152 -4.80 6.02 -3.02
N VAL A 153 -5.27 6.87 -2.11
CA VAL A 153 -5.15 6.70 -0.66
C VAL A 153 -6.53 6.76 0.01
N HIS A 154 -6.61 6.50 1.32
CA HIS A 154 -7.88 6.41 2.07
C HIS A 154 -8.81 5.31 1.56
N VAL A 155 -8.24 4.22 1.07
CA VAL A 155 -8.95 3.03 0.62
C VAL A 155 -8.68 1.88 1.59
N THR A 156 -9.73 1.14 1.94
CA THR A 156 -9.64 -0.06 2.77
C THR A 156 -9.35 -1.28 1.91
N HIS A 157 -9.08 -2.41 2.56
CA HIS A 157 -8.97 -3.70 1.87
C HIS A 157 -10.25 -4.05 1.10
N THR A 158 -11.43 -3.73 1.68
CA THR A 158 -12.74 -3.92 1.02
C THR A 158 -12.83 -3.09 -0.25
N ASP A 159 -12.47 -1.80 -0.19
CA ASP A 159 -12.47 -0.91 -1.36
C ASP A 159 -11.54 -1.44 -2.47
N ALA A 160 -10.36 -1.94 -2.08
CA ALA A 160 -9.41 -2.55 -3.02
C ALA A 160 -9.95 -3.82 -3.67
N LEU A 161 -10.67 -4.67 -2.92
CA LEU A 161 -11.33 -5.86 -3.47
C LEU A 161 -12.47 -5.50 -4.43
N GLU A 162 -13.24 -4.44 -4.17
CA GLU A 162 -14.29 -3.97 -5.08
C GLU A 162 -13.70 -3.43 -6.38
N PHE A 163 -12.60 -2.65 -6.30
CA PHE A 163 -11.83 -2.25 -7.47
C PHE A 163 -11.35 -3.46 -8.28
N CYS A 164 -10.78 -4.47 -7.61
CA CYS A 164 -10.32 -5.70 -8.24
C CYS A 164 -11.47 -6.46 -8.93
N ARG A 165 -12.64 -6.53 -8.29
CA ARG A 165 -13.82 -7.17 -8.86
C ARG A 165 -14.30 -6.46 -10.13
N TRP A 166 -14.34 -5.13 -10.11
CA TRP A 166 -14.72 -4.34 -11.28
C TRP A 166 -13.71 -4.48 -12.42
N SER A 167 -12.42 -4.38 -12.12
CA SER A 167 -11.35 -4.42 -13.13
C SER A 167 -11.05 -5.84 -13.66
N GLY A 168 -11.57 -6.90 -13.01
CA GLY A 168 -11.22 -8.29 -13.30
C GLY A 168 -9.83 -8.70 -12.79
N TYR A 169 -9.21 -7.89 -11.96
CA TYR A 169 -7.90 -8.15 -11.33
C TYR A 169 -8.06 -8.79 -9.95
N LYS A 170 -6.95 -9.07 -9.33
CA LYS A 170 -6.86 -9.59 -7.95
C LYS A 170 -5.76 -8.85 -7.20
N LEU A 171 -5.90 -8.75 -5.90
CA LEU A 171 -4.78 -8.39 -5.04
C LEU A 171 -3.70 -9.48 -5.15
N PRO A 172 -2.42 -9.11 -5.16
CA PRO A 172 -1.34 -10.09 -5.11
C PRO A 172 -1.33 -10.77 -3.74
N THR A 173 -0.85 -12.02 -3.67
CA THR A 173 -0.44 -12.57 -2.38
C THR A 173 0.83 -11.86 -1.90
N GLU A 174 1.11 -11.91 -0.60
CA GLU A 174 2.34 -11.35 -0.03
C GLU A 174 3.57 -11.92 -0.73
N ALA A 175 3.60 -13.23 -0.97
CA ALA A 175 4.71 -13.88 -1.68
C ALA A 175 4.85 -13.41 -3.15
N GLN A 176 3.74 -13.17 -3.85
CA GLN A 176 3.76 -12.59 -5.20
C GLN A 176 4.30 -11.17 -5.17
N TRP A 177 3.79 -10.36 -4.23
CA TRP A 177 4.20 -8.98 -4.08
C TRP A 177 5.68 -8.88 -3.74
N GLU A 178 6.18 -9.62 -2.76
CA GLU A 178 7.58 -9.59 -2.36
C GLU A 178 8.52 -10.08 -3.48
N LYS A 179 8.16 -11.18 -4.17
CA LYS A 179 8.94 -11.66 -5.32
C LYS A 179 9.06 -10.59 -6.41
N ALA A 180 7.96 -9.95 -6.75
CA ALA A 180 7.94 -8.89 -7.75
C ALA A 180 8.74 -7.67 -7.30
N SER A 181 8.58 -7.26 -6.04
CA SER A 181 9.27 -6.12 -5.43
C SER A 181 10.79 -6.29 -5.42
N ARG A 182 11.28 -7.48 -5.13
CA ARG A 182 12.74 -7.77 -5.12
C ARG A 182 13.41 -7.66 -6.48
N GLY A 183 12.66 -7.65 -7.59
CA GLY A 183 13.24 -7.50 -8.93
C GLY A 183 14.26 -8.58 -9.30
N GLY A 184 14.14 -9.78 -8.73
CA GLY A 184 15.09 -10.90 -8.92
C GLY A 184 16.33 -10.83 -8.05
N LEU A 185 16.47 -9.89 -7.13
CA LEU A 185 17.57 -9.79 -6.17
C LEU A 185 17.24 -10.55 -4.89
N ASN A 186 17.93 -11.65 -4.63
CA ASN A 186 17.79 -12.41 -3.39
C ASN A 186 18.65 -11.82 -2.25
N GLY A 187 18.07 -11.77 -1.04
CA GLY A 187 18.78 -11.38 0.18
C GLY A 187 19.26 -9.92 0.20
N LYS A 188 18.75 -9.06 -0.69
CA LYS A 188 19.05 -7.63 -0.69
C LYS A 188 18.00 -6.85 0.11
N LEU A 189 18.42 -5.76 0.76
CA LEU A 189 17.54 -4.90 1.53
C LEU A 189 16.54 -4.14 0.64
N PHE A 190 17.01 -3.71 -0.55
CA PHE A 190 16.21 -2.93 -1.47
C PHE A 190 16.18 -3.57 -2.87
N PRO A 191 15.20 -3.19 -3.72
CA PRO A 191 15.10 -3.65 -5.10
C PRO A 191 16.28 -3.27 -6.01
N TRP A 192 17.22 -2.48 -5.52
CA TRP A 192 18.43 -2.02 -6.22
C TRP A 192 19.74 -2.44 -5.51
N GLY A 193 19.69 -3.01 -4.29
CA GLY A 193 20.88 -3.41 -3.54
C GLY A 193 20.73 -3.32 -2.04
N ASP A 194 21.80 -3.02 -1.34
CA ASP A 194 21.84 -2.97 0.12
C ASP A 194 21.87 -1.53 0.69
N GLU A 195 22.10 -0.55 -0.14
CA GLU A 195 22.19 0.85 0.27
C GLU A 195 20.90 1.59 -0.09
N LEU A 196 20.36 2.39 0.83
CA LEU A 196 19.16 3.20 0.58
C LEU A 196 19.38 4.17 -0.59
N LEU A 197 20.57 4.76 -0.67
CA LEU A 197 20.98 5.71 -1.70
C LEU A 197 22.02 5.09 -2.61
N GLU A 198 21.88 5.21 -3.91
CA GLU A 198 22.94 4.95 -4.87
C GLU A 198 23.77 6.23 -5.07
N GLY A 199 24.80 6.42 -4.23
CA GLY A 199 25.54 7.67 -4.15
C GLY A 199 24.71 8.78 -3.52
N LYS A 200 24.25 9.75 -4.32
CA LYS A 200 23.33 10.82 -3.89
C LYS A 200 21.93 10.68 -4.51
N GLN A 201 21.70 9.63 -5.28
CA GLN A 201 20.44 9.44 -5.98
C GLN A 201 19.40 8.86 -5.04
N GLN A 202 18.25 9.53 -4.94
CA GLN A 202 17.07 8.99 -4.28
C GLN A 202 16.39 7.99 -5.23
N ASN A 203 16.11 6.79 -4.71
CA ASN A 203 15.47 5.72 -5.48
C ASN A 203 14.05 5.42 -4.98
N THR A 204 13.60 6.16 -3.97
CA THR A 204 12.31 5.93 -3.31
C THR A 204 11.79 7.20 -2.64
N ASN A 205 10.47 7.31 -2.49
CA ASN A 205 9.82 8.34 -1.71
C ASN A 205 9.69 7.87 -0.25
N VAL A 206 10.57 8.38 0.60
CA VAL A 206 10.56 8.14 2.05
C VAL A 206 10.80 9.45 2.80
N TRP A 207 10.48 9.47 4.08
CA TRP A 207 10.76 10.64 4.90
C TRP A 207 12.27 10.86 5.05
N GLN A 208 12.72 12.10 4.80
CA GLN A 208 14.08 12.53 5.04
C GLN A 208 14.11 13.61 6.14
N GLY A 209 14.95 13.44 7.13
CA GLY A 209 15.07 14.37 8.26
C GLY A 209 14.44 13.83 9.55
N GLU A 210 13.92 14.71 10.40
CA GLU A 210 13.43 14.36 11.73
C GLU A 210 11.91 14.11 11.70
N PHE A 211 11.52 12.84 11.74
CA PHE A 211 10.10 12.47 11.74
C PHE A 211 9.44 12.70 13.11
N PRO A 212 8.22 13.24 13.19
CA PRO A 212 7.37 13.77 12.10
C PRO A 212 7.50 15.28 11.88
N GLN A 213 8.53 15.95 12.44
CA GLN A 213 8.63 17.40 12.53
C GLN A 213 9.20 18.05 11.26
N LEU A 214 10.22 17.43 10.66
CA LEU A 214 10.95 18.01 9.54
C LEU A 214 11.17 17.00 8.43
N ASN A 215 10.57 17.23 7.27
CA ASN A 215 10.91 16.53 6.03
C ASN A 215 11.74 17.45 5.14
N THR A 216 12.99 17.09 4.85
CA THR A 216 13.89 17.88 3.98
C THR A 216 13.53 17.76 2.51
N LYS A 217 12.73 16.76 2.14
CA LYS A 217 12.23 16.52 0.76
C LYS A 217 13.35 16.37 -0.28
N GLU A 218 14.42 15.68 0.08
CA GLU A 218 15.54 15.44 -0.84
C GLU A 218 15.15 14.53 -2.01
N ASP A 219 14.08 13.74 -1.84
CA ASP A 219 13.44 12.94 -2.90
C ASP A 219 12.50 13.76 -3.81
N GLY A 220 12.21 15.01 -3.45
CA GLY A 220 11.35 15.95 -4.19
C GLY A 220 9.91 16.01 -3.70
N PHE A 221 9.50 15.16 -2.73
CA PHE A 221 8.10 15.04 -2.30
C PHE A 221 7.93 15.25 -0.81
N PHE A 222 6.79 15.81 -0.41
CA PHE A 222 6.40 15.89 1.00
C PHE A 222 5.43 14.78 1.40
N GLY A 223 4.61 14.34 0.47
CA GLY A 223 3.64 13.28 0.61
C GLY A 223 3.86 12.20 -0.44
N THR A 224 2.80 11.72 -1.08
CA THR A 224 2.92 10.75 -2.16
C THR A 224 3.64 11.33 -3.37
N ALA A 225 4.31 10.48 -4.13
CA ALA A 225 4.87 10.76 -5.44
C ALA A 225 4.00 10.14 -6.54
N PRO A 226 4.03 10.62 -7.79
CA PRO A 226 3.41 9.94 -8.93
C PRO A 226 3.80 8.46 -9.00
N VAL A 227 2.86 7.61 -9.45
CA VAL A 227 3.04 6.14 -9.44
C VAL A 227 4.23 5.66 -10.29
N ASN A 228 4.65 6.44 -11.24
CA ASN A 228 5.79 6.15 -12.13
C ASN A 228 7.08 6.87 -11.73
N SER A 229 7.13 7.47 -10.55
CA SER A 229 8.33 8.13 -10.02
C SER A 229 9.43 7.10 -9.75
N PHE A 230 10.67 7.61 -9.76
CA PHE A 230 11.89 6.85 -9.51
C PHE A 230 12.15 5.74 -10.54
N ARG A 231 13.33 5.16 -10.44
CA ARG A 231 13.75 4.07 -11.31
C ARG A 231 13.01 2.78 -10.96
N PRO A 232 12.47 2.04 -11.95
CA PRO A 232 11.86 0.75 -11.69
C PRO A 232 12.91 -0.29 -11.28
N ASN A 233 12.46 -1.33 -10.59
CA ASN A 233 13.28 -2.50 -10.34
C ASN A 233 13.53 -3.31 -11.63
N ASN A 234 14.31 -4.39 -11.57
CA ASN A 234 14.67 -5.17 -12.76
C ASN A 234 13.48 -5.89 -13.43
N PHE A 235 12.33 -6.02 -12.75
CA PHE A 235 11.10 -6.51 -13.35
C PHE A 235 10.22 -5.40 -13.92
N GLY A 236 10.59 -4.14 -13.72
CA GLY A 236 9.88 -2.98 -14.24
C GLY A 236 8.81 -2.42 -13.30
N LEU A 237 8.81 -2.80 -12.02
CA LEU A 237 7.91 -2.24 -11.01
C LEU A 237 8.50 -0.97 -10.42
N HIS A 238 7.65 0.03 -10.18
CA HIS A 238 7.99 1.29 -9.55
C HIS A 238 7.49 1.32 -8.10
N ASN A 239 8.16 2.10 -7.27
CA ASN A 239 7.73 2.46 -5.91
C ASN A 239 7.37 1.26 -5.00
N THR A 240 7.99 0.11 -5.21
CA THR A 240 7.78 -1.09 -4.36
C THR A 240 8.42 -0.95 -2.97
N VAL A 241 9.10 0.15 -2.72
CA VAL A 241 9.61 0.58 -1.41
C VAL A 241 9.24 2.05 -1.25
N GLY A 242 8.65 2.42 -0.11
CA GLY A 242 8.19 3.77 0.17
C GLY A 242 6.88 4.15 -0.55
N ASN A 243 6.62 5.43 -0.68
CA ASN A 243 5.46 6.07 -1.27
C ASN A 243 4.14 5.78 -0.53
N VAL A 244 3.56 4.58 -0.70
CA VAL A 244 2.35 4.15 0.00
C VAL A 244 2.46 2.69 0.46
N TRP A 245 1.70 2.32 1.47
CA TRP A 245 1.41 0.93 1.80
C TRP A 245 0.49 0.33 0.76
N GLU A 246 0.72 -0.94 0.42
CA GLU A 246 -0.05 -1.65 -0.60
C GLU A 246 -0.76 -2.87 -0.01
N TRP A 247 -2.05 -3.02 -0.31
CA TRP A 247 -2.83 -4.16 0.14
C TRP A 247 -2.42 -5.45 -0.56
N THR A 248 -2.28 -6.53 0.22
CA THR A 248 -2.16 -7.90 -0.27
C THR A 248 -3.45 -8.68 0.00
N ASN A 249 -3.58 -9.85 -0.63
CA ASN A 249 -4.74 -10.72 -0.43
C ASN A 249 -4.67 -11.54 0.86
N ASP A 250 -3.50 -11.62 1.47
CA ASP A 250 -3.23 -12.46 2.64
C ASP A 250 -3.68 -11.76 3.92
N PHE A 251 -4.11 -12.54 4.91
CA PHE A 251 -4.23 -12.05 6.26
C PHE A 251 -2.84 -11.90 6.88
N TRP A 252 -2.62 -10.82 7.63
CA TRP A 252 -1.36 -10.61 8.29
C TRP A 252 -1.08 -11.66 9.36
N SER A 253 0.13 -12.20 9.39
CA SER A 253 0.60 -13.11 10.40
C SER A 253 2.11 -12.96 10.62
N ALA A 254 2.53 -12.67 11.85
CA ALA A 254 3.95 -12.72 12.22
C ALA A 254 4.54 -14.14 12.14
N ARG A 255 3.71 -15.16 11.94
CA ARG A 255 4.09 -16.57 11.85
C ARG A 255 3.72 -17.23 10.52
N TRP A 256 3.67 -16.44 9.44
CA TRP A 256 3.35 -16.90 8.08
C TRP A 256 4.21 -18.11 7.63
N HIS A 257 5.41 -18.23 8.19
CA HIS A 257 6.38 -19.30 7.90
C HIS A 257 6.09 -20.62 8.65
N ILE A 258 5.06 -20.72 9.46
CA ILE A 258 4.70 -21.90 10.25
C ILE A 258 3.29 -22.38 9.83
N PRO A 259 3.09 -23.68 9.55
CA PRO A 259 4.09 -24.77 9.52
C PRO A 259 4.99 -24.70 8.29
N ASN A 260 6.24 -25.16 8.43
CA ASN A 260 7.18 -25.22 7.31
C ASN A 260 6.97 -26.52 6.51
N THR A 261 5.99 -26.56 5.63
CA THR A 261 5.60 -27.68 4.77
C THR A 261 5.78 -27.34 3.30
N ASP A 262 5.71 -28.33 2.41
CA ASP A 262 5.73 -28.09 0.97
C ASP A 262 4.56 -27.22 0.51
N GLU A 263 3.39 -27.33 1.15
CA GLU A 263 2.21 -26.51 0.88
C GLU A 263 2.46 -25.05 1.20
N THR A 264 3.17 -24.75 2.31
CA THR A 264 3.50 -23.37 2.70
C THR A 264 4.71 -22.79 1.95
N ARG A 265 5.35 -23.59 1.07
CA ARG A 265 6.49 -23.15 0.25
C ARG A 265 6.14 -22.97 -1.22
N LYS A 266 4.99 -23.44 -1.66
CA LYS A 266 4.55 -23.31 -3.05
C LYS A 266 3.28 -22.47 -3.12
N ASN A 267 3.37 -21.29 -3.76
CA ASN A 267 2.28 -20.32 -3.89
C ASN A 267 1.56 -20.10 -2.54
N PRO A 268 2.28 -19.75 -1.45
CA PRO A 268 1.63 -19.58 -0.17
C PRO A 268 0.58 -18.47 -0.25
N THR A 269 -0.51 -18.70 0.47
CA THR A 269 -1.56 -17.71 0.76
C THR A 269 -1.66 -17.65 2.27
N GLY A 270 -1.59 -16.46 2.85
CA GLY A 270 -1.65 -16.25 4.29
C GLY A 270 -2.96 -16.68 4.96
#